data_b488ed9cc44e799087c382a0d6d37859
#
_entry.id   b488ed9cc44e799087c382a0d6d37859
#
_cell.length_a   1.000
_cell.length_b   1.000
_cell.length_c   1.000
_cell.angle_alpha   90.00
_cell.angle_beta   90.00
_cell.angle_gamma   90.00
#
_symmetry.space_group_name_H-M   'P 1'
#
loop_
_entity.id
_entity.type
_entity.pdbx_description
1 polymer ?
#
loop_
_entity_poly.entity_id
_entity_poly.type
_entity_poly.pdbx_seq_one_letter_code
_entity_poly.pdbx_strand_id
1 'polypeptide(L)'
;MKQLLATMPQIGRVEWIGVRPSRREPLKVLQSVNVSLEGLVGDRYRGKAGGPRMVTLIQHGHLKTVASILKLESIDPGLLRRNIVVSGINLQALKKRRIQIGNVILEVTGNCPPCSRMEENLGIGGYNAMRSHGGVTATVIQEGKFGCGDAVKCLFDSIS
;
A
#
# COMPACT_ATOMS: atom_id res chain seq x y z
N MET A 1 23.74 14.12 -0.13
CA MET A 1 22.62 13.43 -0.83
C MET A 1 22.07 12.25 -0.04
N LYS A 2 22.93 11.34 0.44
CA LYS A 2 22.45 10.20 1.27
C LYS A 2 21.67 10.64 2.50
N GLN A 3 22.12 11.71 3.17
CA GLN A 3 21.44 12.24 4.35
C GLN A 3 20.04 12.75 4.02
N LEU A 4 19.89 13.41 2.87
CA LEU A 4 18.58 13.90 2.44
C LEU A 4 17.63 12.75 2.14
N LEU A 5 18.09 11.69 1.48
CA LEU A 5 17.26 10.52 1.18
C LEU A 5 16.85 9.76 2.44
N ALA A 6 17.67 9.82 3.50
CA ALA A 6 17.37 9.17 4.78
C ALA A 6 16.55 10.06 5.72
N THR A 7 16.31 11.32 5.37
CA THR A 7 15.58 12.25 6.19
C THR A 7 14.08 12.12 5.95
N MET A 8 13.39 11.42 6.83
CA MET A 8 11.96 11.14 6.71
C MET A 8 11.26 11.43 8.05
N PRO A 9 11.10 12.73 8.39
CA PRO A 9 10.44 13.08 9.66
C PRO A 9 8.92 12.92 9.62
N GLN A 10 8.34 12.81 8.43
CA GLN A 10 6.90 12.71 8.28
C GLN A 10 6.40 11.39 8.88
N ILE A 11 5.27 11.47 9.56
CA ILE A 11 4.55 10.32 10.08
C ILE A 11 3.26 10.21 9.29
N GLY A 12 3.08 9.09 8.62
CA GLY A 12 1.85 8.83 7.87
C GLY A 12 0.76 8.24 8.74
N ARG A 13 -0.36 7.97 8.12
CA ARG A 13 -1.53 7.41 8.76
C ARG A 13 -2.21 6.41 7.86
N VAL A 14 -2.68 5.30 8.43
CA VAL A 14 -3.52 4.32 7.71
C VAL A 14 -4.92 4.90 7.57
N GLU A 15 -5.36 5.11 6.33
CA GLU A 15 -6.68 5.66 6.04
C GLU A 15 -7.71 4.57 5.71
N TRP A 16 -7.27 3.44 5.18
CA TRP A 16 -8.17 2.39 4.72
C TRP A 16 -7.41 1.07 4.61
N ILE A 17 -8.10 -0.03 4.91
CA ILE A 17 -7.55 -1.39 4.82
C ILE A 17 -8.53 -2.26 4.05
N GLY A 18 -8.02 -3.00 3.06
CA GLY A 18 -8.80 -3.97 2.32
C GLY A 18 -8.02 -5.25 2.08
N VAL A 19 -8.71 -6.37 2.16
CA VAL A 19 -8.13 -7.68 1.84
C VAL A 19 -8.93 -8.30 0.70
N ARG A 20 -8.24 -9.08 -0.12
CA ARG A 20 -8.81 -9.77 -1.27
C ARG A 20 -9.12 -11.20 -0.84
N PRO A 21 -10.38 -11.54 -0.54
CA PRO A 21 -10.71 -12.90 -0.04
C PRO A 21 -10.50 -13.96 -1.11
N SER A 22 -10.82 -13.66 -2.35
CA SER A 22 -10.57 -14.57 -3.47
C SER A 22 -10.47 -13.82 -4.78
N ARG A 23 -10.13 -14.56 -5.83
CA ARG A 23 -9.96 -13.99 -7.17
C ARG A 23 -11.28 -13.40 -7.66
N ARG A 24 -11.25 -12.15 -8.16
CA ARG A 24 -12.38 -11.42 -8.73
C ARG A 24 -13.51 -11.11 -7.75
N GLU A 25 -13.38 -11.45 -6.48
CA GLU A 25 -14.30 -10.98 -5.48
C GLU A 25 -13.98 -9.55 -5.03
N PRO A 26 -15.01 -8.79 -4.62
CA PRO A 26 -14.77 -7.47 -4.03
C PRO A 26 -13.86 -7.57 -2.81
N LEU A 27 -13.09 -6.52 -2.57
CA LEU A 27 -12.26 -6.43 -1.37
C LEU A 27 -13.16 -6.34 -0.14
N LYS A 28 -12.72 -7.00 0.92
CA LYS A 28 -13.33 -6.86 2.24
C LYS A 28 -12.63 -5.72 2.96
N VAL A 29 -13.40 -4.72 3.37
CA VAL A 29 -12.90 -3.55 4.09
C VAL A 29 -12.82 -3.88 5.57
N LEU A 30 -11.68 -3.58 6.19
CA LEU A 30 -11.42 -3.89 7.59
C LEU A 30 -11.05 -2.63 8.38
N GLN A 31 -11.45 -2.58 9.65
CA GLN A 31 -10.98 -1.55 10.59
C GLN A 31 -9.60 -1.86 11.15
N SER A 32 -9.29 -3.15 11.27
CA SER A 32 -7.98 -3.63 11.71
C SER A 32 -7.67 -4.94 11.03
N VAL A 33 -6.39 -5.28 10.97
CA VAL A 33 -5.92 -6.49 10.32
C VAL A 33 -4.79 -7.14 11.11
N ASN A 34 -4.85 -8.46 11.24
CA ASN A 34 -3.73 -9.24 11.75
C ASN A 34 -2.78 -9.54 10.60
N VAL A 35 -1.50 -9.51 10.88
CA VAL A 35 -0.44 -9.68 9.88
C VAL A 35 0.47 -10.80 10.32
N SER A 36 0.65 -11.79 9.46
CA SER A 36 1.58 -12.90 9.66
C SER A 36 2.74 -12.79 8.68
N LEU A 37 3.76 -13.64 8.85
CA LEU A 37 4.85 -13.72 7.87
C LEU A 37 4.39 -14.20 6.50
N GLU A 38 3.15 -14.66 6.38
CA GLU A 38 2.54 -15.06 5.12
C GLU A 38 1.72 -13.94 4.47
N GLY A 39 1.56 -12.80 5.14
CA GLY A 39 0.84 -11.63 4.63
C GLY A 39 -0.28 -11.18 5.55
N LEU A 40 -1.21 -10.39 5.01
CA LEU A 40 -2.39 -9.96 5.75
C LEU A 40 -3.36 -11.12 5.89
N VAL A 41 -3.82 -11.36 7.11
CA VAL A 41 -4.80 -12.44 7.37
C VAL A 41 -6.10 -12.12 6.64
N GLY A 42 -6.56 -13.06 5.85
CA GLY A 42 -7.76 -12.90 5.01
C GLY A 42 -7.46 -12.43 3.59
N ASP A 43 -6.23 -12.02 3.30
CA ASP A 43 -5.82 -11.64 1.95
C ASP A 43 -5.33 -12.87 1.17
N ARG A 44 -5.63 -12.85 -0.10
CA ARG A 44 -5.31 -13.94 -1.01
C ARG A 44 -3.93 -13.77 -1.65
N TYR A 45 -2.90 -13.57 -0.87
CA TYR A 45 -1.54 -13.57 -1.40
C TYR A 45 -1.11 -15.02 -1.70
N ARG A 46 -0.66 -15.29 -2.92
CA ARG A 46 -0.25 -16.63 -3.36
C ARG A 46 1.25 -16.81 -3.56
N GLY A 47 2.03 -15.78 -3.26
CA GLY A 47 3.48 -15.89 -3.35
C GLY A 47 4.06 -16.64 -2.16
N LYS A 48 5.38 -16.73 -2.12
CA LYS A 48 6.11 -17.32 -1.01
C LYS A 48 6.11 -16.37 0.19
N ALA A 49 6.15 -16.92 1.40
CA ALA A 49 6.46 -16.13 2.60
C ALA A 49 7.78 -15.39 2.37
N GLY A 50 7.80 -14.09 2.67
CA GLY A 50 8.97 -13.25 2.38
C GLY A 50 9.05 -12.76 0.94
N GLY A 51 8.08 -13.07 0.09
CA GLY A 51 8.05 -12.56 -1.28
C GLY A 51 7.85 -11.05 -1.34
N PRO A 52 8.24 -10.40 -2.46
CA PRO A 52 8.30 -8.93 -2.52
C PRO A 52 6.94 -8.24 -2.68
N ARG A 53 5.88 -8.98 -2.93
CA ARG A 53 4.55 -8.42 -3.23
C ARG A 53 3.46 -8.89 -2.28
N MET A 54 3.82 -9.14 -1.02
CA MET A 54 2.87 -9.66 -0.03
C MET A 54 1.78 -8.65 0.31
N VAL A 55 2.15 -7.38 0.37
CA VAL A 55 1.26 -6.28 0.76
C VAL A 55 1.41 -5.15 -0.25
N THR A 56 0.30 -4.52 -0.58
CA THR A 56 0.31 -3.35 -1.47
C THR A 56 -0.22 -2.12 -0.74
N LEU A 57 0.46 -0.99 -0.92
CA LEU A 57 0.09 0.27 -0.30
C LEU A 57 -0.05 1.33 -1.40
N ILE A 58 -1.03 2.22 -1.25
CA ILE A 58 -1.23 3.31 -2.18
C ILE A 58 -1.36 4.64 -1.44
N GLN A 59 -0.85 5.70 -2.04
CA GLN A 59 -0.90 7.04 -1.51
C GLN A 59 -2.31 7.59 -1.57
N HIS A 60 -2.85 8.05 -0.44
CA HIS A 60 -4.20 8.61 -0.39
C HIS A 60 -4.40 9.75 -1.40
N GLY A 61 -3.42 10.65 -1.52
CA GLY A 61 -3.49 11.74 -2.48
C GLY A 61 -3.55 11.29 -3.95
N HIS A 62 -2.98 10.12 -4.26
CA HIS A 62 -3.02 9.58 -5.62
C HIS A 62 -4.41 9.10 -6.02
N LEU A 63 -5.27 8.73 -5.09
CA LEU A 63 -6.68 8.44 -5.39
C LEU A 63 -7.37 9.66 -5.98
N LYS A 64 -7.10 10.83 -5.42
CA LYS A 64 -7.63 12.11 -5.93
C LYS A 64 -7.04 12.45 -7.30
N THR A 65 -5.75 12.20 -7.48
CA THR A 65 -5.07 12.42 -8.75
C THR A 65 -5.69 11.58 -9.85
N VAL A 66 -5.87 10.28 -9.61
CA VAL A 66 -6.46 9.36 -10.58
C VAL A 66 -7.91 9.74 -10.87
N ALA A 67 -8.69 10.08 -9.85
CA ALA A 67 -10.07 10.56 -10.02
C ALA A 67 -10.12 11.80 -10.91
N SER A 68 -9.22 12.75 -10.69
CA SER A 68 -9.13 13.97 -11.49
C SER A 68 -8.82 13.67 -12.96
N ILE A 69 -7.88 12.76 -13.22
CA ILE A 69 -7.54 12.36 -14.59
C ILE A 69 -8.74 11.75 -15.31
N LEU A 70 -9.50 10.92 -14.61
CA LEU A 70 -10.66 10.22 -15.15
C LEU A 70 -11.95 11.05 -15.11
N LYS A 71 -11.89 12.26 -14.56
CA LYS A 71 -13.06 13.15 -14.37
C LYS A 71 -14.14 12.49 -13.51
N LEU A 72 -13.73 11.75 -12.51
CA LEU A 72 -14.61 11.15 -11.51
C LEU A 72 -14.59 12.01 -10.24
N GLU A 73 -15.69 12.00 -9.50
CA GLU A 73 -15.78 12.72 -8.24
C GLU A 73 -14.87 12.09 -7.18
N SER A 74 -14.83 10.76 -7.14
CA SER A 74 -13.98 10.01 -6.22
C SER A 74 -13.74 8.62 -6.77
N ILE A 75 -12.78 7.91 -6.16
CA ILE A 75 -12.48 6.52 -6.48
C ILE A 75 -12.58 5.71 -5.20
N ASP A 76 -13.38 4.63 -5.24
CA ASP A 76 -13.41 3.64 -4.17
C ASP A 76 -12.07 2.89 -4.16
N PRO A 77 -11.31 2.92 -3.05
CA PRO A 77 -10.03 2.21 -2.97
C PRO A 77 -10.12 0.73 -3.32
N GLY A 78 -11.27 0.08 -3.04
CA GLY A 78 -11.49 -1.32 -3.36
C GLY A 78 -11.35 -1.64 -4.85
N LEU A 79 -11.66 -0.70 -5.72
CA LEU A 79 -11.53 -0.88 -7.17
C LEU A 79 -10.07 -1.00 -7.61
N LEU A 80 -9.14 -0.44 -6.84
CA LEU A 80 -7.71 -0.47 -7.16
C LEU A 80 -7.03 -1.74 -6.68
N ARG A 81 -7.72 -2.55 -5.91
CA ARG A 81 -7.24 -3.83 -5.38
C ARG A 81 -5.96 -3.72 -4.58
N ARG A 82 -5.73 -2.58 -3.95
CA ARG A 82 -4.62 -2.34 -3.01
C ARG A 82 -5.08 -2.66 -1.59
N ASN A 83 -4.12 -3.03 -0.73
CA ASN A 83 -4.43 -3.42 0.65
C ASN A 83 -4.57 -2.24 1.59
N ILE A 84 -3.69 -1.25 1.49
CA ILE A 84 -3.57 -0.18 2.48
C ILE A 84 -3.51 1.16 1.78
N VAL A 85 -4.38 2.10 2.18
CA VAL A 85 -4.30 3.50 1.76
C VAL A 85 -3.62 4.28 2.87
N VAL A 86 -2.56 4.99 2.54
CA VAL A 86 -1.71 5.73 3.49
C VAL A 86 -1.68 7.20 3.10
N SER A 87 -1.81 8.07 4.09
CA SER A 87 -1.65 9.52 3.93
C SER A 87 -0.45 10.03 4.75
N GLY A 88 0.00 11.24 4.45
CA GLY A 88 0.92 11.99 5.30
C GLY A 88 2.39 11.60 5.18
N ILE A 89 2.73 10.63 4.36
CA ILE A 89 4.12 10.24 4.10
C ILE A 89 4.24 9.84 2.63
N ASN A 90 5.36 10.12 2.01
CA ASN A 90 5.58 9.80 0.60
C ASN A 90 6.04 8.35 0.44
N LEU A 91 5.14 7.47 0.00
CA LEU A 91 5.45 6.04 -0.18
C LEU A 91 6.59 5.80 -1.17
N GLN A 92 6.72 6.63 -2.20
CA GLN A 92 7.78 6.47 -3.20
C GLN A 92 9.18 6.68 -2.60
N ALA A 93 9.27 7.49 -1.56
CA ALA A 93 10.53 7.72 -0.85
C ALA A 93 10.90 6.60 0.11
N LEU A 94 9.99 5.66 0.34
CA LEU A 94 10.19 4.55 1.28
C LEU A 94 10.71 3.27 0.63
N LYS A 95 10.92 3.26 -0.68
CA LYS A 95 11.40 2.07 -1.37
C LYS A 95 12.73 1.60 -0.78
N LYS A 96 12.84 0.29 -0.53
CA LYS A 96 13.97 -0.39 0.12
C LYS A 96 14.18 0.04 1.57
N ARG A 97 13.16 0.64 2.19
CA ARG A 97 13.19 1.02 3.61
C ARG A 97 12.13 0.23 4.37
N ARG A 98 12.31 0.14 5.67
CA ARG A 98 11.34 -0.49 6.56
C ARG A 98 10.43 0.56 7.17
N ILE A 99 9.17 0.19 7.33
CA ILE A 99 8.16 1.02 7.98
C ILE A 99 7.51 0.23 9.10
N GLN A 100 7.07 0.93 10.13
CA GLN A 100 6.34 0.34 11.24
C GLN A 100 4.92 0.89 11.26
N ILE A 101 3.95 -0.01 11.36
CA ILE A 101 2.54 0.30 11.50
C ILE A 101 2.02 -0.53 12.67
N GLY A 102 1.62 0.12 13.78
CA GLY A 102 1.33 -0.62 15.01
C GLY A 102 2.60 -1.35 15.45
N ASN A 103 2.52 -2.66 15.67
CA ASN A 103 3.70 -3.48 15.93
C ASN A 103 4.16 -4.30 14.71
N VAL A 104 3.62 -4.02 13.54
CA VAL A 104 3.99 -4.67 12.28
C VAL A 104 5.15 -3.92 11.65
N ILE A 105 6.13 -4.63 11.12
CA ILE A 105 7.21 -4.05 10.33
C ILE A 105 7.12 -4.62 8.92
N LEU A 106 7.06 -3.72 7.94
CA LEU A 106 7.07 -4.03 6.51
C LEU A 106 8.33 -3.46 5.89
N GLU A 107 8.85 -4.14 4.89
CA GLU A 107 9.91 -3.59 4.03
C GLU A 107 9.30 -3.26 2.68
N VAL A 108 9.42 -2.02 2.26
CA VAL A 108 8.90 -1.57 0.97
C VAL A 108 9.85 -2.04 -0.13
N THR A 109 9.34 -2.83 -1.06
CA THR A 109 10.17 -3.56 -2.02
C THR A 109 10.28 -2.87 -3.37
N GLY A 110 9.23 -2.17 -3.81
CA GLY A 110 9.26 -1.51 -5.11
C GLY A 110 7.93 -0.89 -5.48
N ASN A 111 7.79 -0.51 -6.74
CA ASN A 111 6.54 0.03 -7.25
C ASN A 111 5.50 -1.08 -7.44
N CYS A 112 4.23 -0.73 -7.26
CA CYS A 112 3.11 -1.57 -7.62
C CYS A 112 2.50 -1.04 -8.92
N PRO A 113 2.91 -1.56 -10.09
CA PRO A 113 2.37 -1.07 -11.35
C PRO A 113 0.90 -1.44 -11.50
N PRO A 114 0.14 -0.70 -12.32
CA PRO A 114 -1.22 -1.10 -12.62
C PRO A 114 -1.24 -2.38 -13.45
N CYS A 115 -2.36 -3.10 -13.39
CA CYS A 115 -2.62 -4.26 -14.24
C CYS A 115 -3.84 -3.99 -15.11
N SER A 116 -4.13 -4.92 -16.03
CA SER A 116 -5.28 -4.79 -16.92
C SER A 116 -6.62 -4.62 -16.19
N ARG A 117 -6.71 -5.08 -14.94
CA ARG A 117 -7.90 -4.87 -14.13
C ARG A 117 -8.22 -3.41 -13.85
N MET A 118 -7.22 -2.53 -13.91
CA MET A 118 -7.47 -1.09 -13.74
C MET A 118 -8.33 -0.56 -14.88
N GLU A 119 -8.14 -1.07 -16.10
CA GLU A 119 -9.00 -0.72 -17.22
C GLU A 119 -10.42 -1.25 -17.00
N GLU A 120 -10.56 -2.49 -16.54
CA GLU A 120 -11.87 -3.08 -16.26
C GLU A 120 -12.60 -2.33 -15.14
N ASN A 121 -11.91 -2.04 -14.05
CA ASN A 121 -12.53 -1.48 -12.85
C ASN A 121 -12.81 0.02 -12.94
N LEU A 122 -11.95 0.76 -13.63
CA LEU A 122 -12.04 2.22 -13.72
C LEU A 122 -12.62 2.71 -15.04
N GLY A 123 -12.74 1.84 -16.04
CA GLY A 123 -13.19 2.20 -17.35
C GLY A 123 -12.05 2.57 -18.29
N ILE A 124 -12.41 3.01 -19.49
CA ILE A 124 -11.46 3.36 -20.56
C ILE A 124 -10.47 4.42 -20.06
N GLY A 125 -9.18 4.12 -20.18
CA GLY A 125 -8.11 5.03 -19.72
C GLY A 125 -7.69 4.80 -18.29
N GLY A 126 -8.32 3.89 -17.57
CA GLY A 126 -7.99 3.62 -16.16
C GLY A 126 -6.57 3.10 -15.96
N TYR A 127 -6.10 2.25 -16.86
CA TYR A 127 -4.72 1.75 -16.80
C TYR A 127 -3.70 2.90 -16.88
N ASN A 128 -3.84 3.75 -17.89
CA ASN A 128 -2.94 4.88 -18.06
C ASN A 128 -3.06 5.93 -16.95
N ALA A 129 -4.26 6.14 -16.42
CA ALA A 129 -4.47 7.04 -15.30
C ALA A 129 -3.72 6.58 -14.04
N MET A 130 -3.58 5.27 -13.86
CA MET A 130 -2.89 4.67 -12.71
C MET A 130 -1.37 4.64 -12.85
N ARG A 131 -0.83 4.81 -14.05
CA ARG A 131 0.63 4.76 -14.24
C ARG A 131 1.31 5.83 -13.39
N SER A 132 2.34 5.42 -12.67
CA SER A 132 3.07 6.21 -11.67
C SER A 132 2.28 6.52 -10.40
N HIS A 133 1.03 6.09 -10.29
CA HIS A 133 0.17 6.33 -9.14
C HIS A 133 -0.33 5.04 -8.49
N GLY A 134 0.24 3.91 -8.85
CA GLY A 134 -0.22 2.60 -8.39
C GLY A 134 0.23 2.22 -6.98
N GLY A 135 1.09 3.00 -6.36
CA GLY A 135 1.60 2.73 -5.03
C GLY A 135 2.84 1.84 -5.02
N VAL A 136 3.05 1.17 -3.91
CA VAL A 136 4.24 0.35 -3.65
C VAL A 136 3.85 -1.03 -3.15
N THR A 137 4.78 -1.97 -3.28
CA THR A 137 4.68 -3.32 -2.72
C THR A 137 5.56 -3.44 -1.50
N ALA A 138 5.24 -4.37 -0.62
CA ALA A 138 6.01 -4.62 0.60
C ALA A 138 5.99 -6.09 0.98
N THR A 139 6.97 -6.48 1.78
CA THR A 139 7.04 -7.80 2.42
C THR A 139 6.94 -7.64 3.94
N VAL A 140 6.44 -8.66 4.63
CA VAL A 140 6.30 -8.64 6.09
C VAL A 140 7.61 -9.07 6.73
N ILE A 141 8.15 -8.22 7.60
CA ILE A 141 9.36 -8.48 8.37
C ILE A 141 9.01 -8.91 9.78
N GLN A 142 8.01 -8.28 10.40
CA GLN A 142 7.55 -8.59 11.75
C GLN A 142 6.05 -8.67 11.79
N GLU A 143 5.55 -9.76 12.36
CA GLU A 143 4.12 -9.99 12.56
C GLU A 143 3.52 -9.05 13.60
N GLY A 144 2.21 -8.90 13.55
CA GLY A 144 1.49 -8.11 14.53
C GLY A 144 0.09 -7.75 14.04
N LYS A 145 -0.38 -6.59 14.46
CA LYS A 145 -1.71 -6.08 14.14
C LYS A 145 -1.65 -4.57 13.99
N PHE A 146 -2.43 -4.03 13.07
CA PHE A 146 -2.65 -2.59 12.98
C PHE A 146 -4.08 -2.30 12.54
N GLY A 147 -4.47 -1.04 12.67
CA GLY A 147 -5.80 -0.58 12.30
C GLY A 147 -5.80 0.78 11.64
N CYS A 148 -6.96 1.16 11.12
CA CYS A 148 -7.18 2.49 10.58
C CYS A 148 -6.89 3.54 11.64
N GLY A 149 -6.19 4.61 11.24
CA GLY A 149 -5.75 5.64 12.16
C GLY A 149 -4.35 5.43 12.73
N ASP A 150 -3.79 4.24 12.61
CA ASP A 150 -2.45 3.97 13.12
C ASP A 150 -1.39 4.73 12.33
N ALA A 151 -0.33 5.13 13.04
CA ALA A 151 0.79 5.84 12.44
C ALA A 151 1.60 4.93 11.54
N VAL A 152 2.12 5.49 10.46
CA VAL A 152 3.07 4.84 9.54
C VAL A 152 4.39 5.57 9.69
N LYS A 153 5.40 4.91 10.24
CA LYS A 153 6.69 5.51 10.56
C LYS A 153 7.80 4.82 9.77
N CYS A 154 8.67 5.62 9.17
CA CYS A 154 9.90 5.09 8.59
C CYS A 154 10.85 4.69 9.70
N LEU A 155 11.34 3.45 9.67
CA LEU A 155 12.40 3.01 10.57
C LEU A 155 13.74 3.40 9.94
N PHE A 156 14.56 4.06 10.73
CA PHE A 156 15.91 4.42 10.27
C PHE A 156 16.81 3.21 10.42
N ASP A 157 17.61 2.95 9.39
CA ASP A 157 18.68 1.99 9.52
C ASP A 157 19.62 2.49 10.61
N SER A 158 19.99 1.61 11.54
CA SER A 158 21.09 1.92 12.44
C SER A 158 22.29 2.19 11.56
N ILE A 159 22.80 3.40 11.60
CA ILE A 159 24.00 3.77 10.88
C ILE A 159 25.15 3.00 11.55
N SER A 160 25.54 1.97 10.90
CA SER A 160 26.77 1.28 11.27
C SER A 160 27.95 1.91 10.54
#